data_e3030cd3832bd734e1ef92ace1b1d945
#
_entry.id   e3030cd3832bd734e1ef92ace1b1d945
#
_cell.length_a   1.000
_cell.length_b   1.000
_cell.length_c   1.000
_cell.angle_alpha   90.00
_cell.angle_beta   90.00
_cell.angle_gamma   90.00
#
_symmetry.space_group_name_H-M   'P 1'
#
loop_
_entity.id
_entity.type
_entity.pdbx_description
1 polymer ?
#
loop_
_entity_poly.entity_id
_entity_poly.type
_entity_poly.pdbx_seq_one_letter_code
_entity_poly.pdbx_strand_id
1 'polypeptide(L)'
;VVAQVMPGIPFDMLAAQMRQCKTNLDFQKAFFCKLLKELVQKCAKGLEFDCSAIKDKSVNYTFISNHRDIILDAAFLDVLLVDEGMNTVEIAIGDNLLIYPWIKKLVRINKSFIVKRGLSLREQLQSSILMSKYMHFAITEKHENIWIAQRQGRAKDSNDLTQDSILKMMTMAGEG
;
A
#
# COMPACT_ATOMS: atom_id res chain seq x y z
N VAL A 1 0.55 21.61 3.55
CA VAL A 1 0.03 20.22 3.40
C VAL A 1 -0.58 19.78 4.72
N VAL A 2 0.18 19.73 5.86
CA VAL A 2 -0.34 19.24 7.15
C VAL A 2 -1.54 20.05 7.63
N ALA A 3 -1.47 21.39 7.59
CA ALA A 3 -2.57 22.28 7.99
C ALA A 3 -3.83 22.14 7.10
N GLN A 4 -3.70 21.65 5.87
CA GLN A 4 -4.82 21.39 4.97
C GLN A 4 -5.49 20.03 5.24
N VAL A 5 -4.71 19.05 5.68
CA VAL A 5 -5.16 17.67 5.90
C VAL A 5 -5.70 17.47 7.31
N MET A 6 -5.14 18.20 8.28
CA MET A 6 -5.53 18.16 9.70
C MET A 6 -5.75 19.59 10.22
N PRO A 7 -6.81 20.29 9.79
CA PRO A 7 -7.10 21.63 10.24
C PRO A 7 -7.44 21.60 11.75
N GLY A 8 -6.86 22.52 12.51
CA GLY A 8 -7.11 22.68 13.94
C GLY A 8 -6.13 21.98 14.88
N ILE A 9 -5.17 21.18 14.38
CA ILE A 9 -4.10 20.65 15.23
C ILE A 9 -2.86 21.52 15.08
N PRO A 10 -2.33 22.12 16.16
CA PRO A 10 -1.07 22.87 16.12
C PRO A 10 0.08 22.02 15.62
N PHE A 11 0.91 22.57 14.74
CA PHE A 11 2.05 21.86 14.13
C PHE A 11 2.97 21.23 15.17
N ASP A 12 3.25 21.92 16.29
CA ASP A 12 4.13 21.42 17.33
C ASP A 12 3.58 20.18 18.04
N MET A 13 2.26 20.11 18.25
CA MET A 13 1.61 18.91 18.78
C MET A 13 1.73 17.73 17.80
N LEU A 14 1.50 17.98 16.51
CA LEU A 14 1.64 16.97 15.48
C LEU A 14 3.09 16.47 15.38
N ALA A 15 4.05 17.39 15.42
CA ALA A 15 5.47 17.06 15.40
C ALA A 15 5.91 16.27 16.65
N ALA A 16 5.37 16.60 17.82
CA ALA A 16 5.62 15.85 19.05
C ALA A 16 5.08 14.41 18.96
N GLN A 17 3.85 14.21 18.45
CA GLN A 17 3.29 12.88 18.22
C GLN A 17 4.10 12.08 17.19
N MET A 18 4.53 12.72 16.09
CA MET A 18 5.37 12.07 15.06
C MET A 18 6.70 11.58 15.64
N ARG A 19 7.33 12.34 16.56
CA ARG A 19 8.57 11.93 17.20
C ARG A 19 8.42 10.72 18.14
N GLN A 20 7.20 10.39 18.57
CA GLN A 20 6.92 9.21 19.39
C GLN A 20 6.79 7.93 18.54
N CYS A 21 6.54 8.05 17.24
CA CYS A 21 6.48 6.91 16.35
C CYS A 21 7.87 6.31 16.16
N LYS A 22 8.05 5.05 16.51
CA LYS A 22 9.32 4.31 16.36
C LYS A 22 9.36 3.49 15.09
N THR A 23 8.19 3.09 14.59
CA THR A 23 8.02 2.26 13.41
C THR A 23 7.09 2.93 12.39
N ASN A 24 7.13 2.44 11.15
CA ASN A 24 6.17 2.85 10.12
C ASN A 24 4.74 2.53 10.55
N LEU A 25 4.53 1.39 11.20
CA LEU A 25 3.22 0.96 11.68
C LEU A 25 2.67 1.91 12.76
N ASP A 26 3.51 2.39 13.69
CA ASP A 26 3.11 3.40 14.67
C ASP A 26 2.62 4.67 13.98
N PHE A 27 3.35 5.12 12.97
CA PHE A 27 2.98 6.31 12.20
C PHE A 27 1.67 6.10 11.42
N GLN A 28 1.51 4.94 10.77
CA GLN A 28 0.28 4.61 10.05
C GLN A 28 -0.92 4.59 11.00
N LYS A 29 -0.82 3.93 12.16
CA LYS A 29 -1.90 3.89 13.16
C LYS A 29 -2.22 5.27 13.74
N ALA A 30 -1.21 6.05 14.08
CA ALA A 30 -1.39 7.34 14.75
C ALA A 30 -1.96 8.44 13.82
N PHE A 31 -1.63 8.38 12.53
CA PHE A 31 -1.97 9.45 11.59
C PHE A 31 -2.87 8.98 10.44
N PHE A 32 -2.44 8.00 9.66
CA PHE A 32 -3.19 7.57 8.47
C PHE A 32 -4.52 6.89 8.82
N CYS A 33 -4.52 5.91 9.71
CA CYS A 33 -5.75 5.20 10.05
C CYS A 33 -6.79 6.15 10.67
N LYS A 34 -6.36 7.07 11.54
CA LYS A 34 -7.25 8.05 12.15
C LYS A 34 -7.87 8.96 11.11
N LEU A 35 -7.04 9.55 10.23
CA LEU A 35 -7.49 10.43 9.17
C LEU A 35 -8.47 9.73 8.22
N LEU A 36 -8.17 8.48 7.84
CA LEU A 36 -9.01 7.71 6.93
C LEU A 36 -10.34 7.32 7.56
N LYS A 37 -10.37 6.97 8.85
CA LYS A 37 -11.62 6.72 9.57
C LYS A 37 -12.51 7.97 9.64
N GLU A 38 -11.93 9.14 9.88
CA GLU A 38 -12.65 10.41 9.83
C GLU A 38 -13.19 10.71 8.41
N LEU A 39 -12.40 10.38 7.37
CA LEU A 39 -12.83 10.53 5.98
C LEU A 39 -14.02 9.62 5.66
N VAL A 40 -13.98 8.35 6.06
CA VAL A 40 -15.09 7.40 5.89
C VAL A 40 -16.36 7.94 6.56
N GLN A 41 -16.26 8.41 7.81
CA GLN A 41 -17.42 8.96 8.53
C GLN A 41 -18.05 10.18 7.84
N LYS A 42 -17.23 11.00 7.18
CA LYS A 42 -17.70 12.24 6.51
C LYS A 42 -18.21 12.00 5.09
N CYS A 43 -17.64 11.05 4.36
CA CYS A 43 -17.78 10.96 2.91
C CYS A 43 -18.35 9.62 2.42
N ALA A 44 -18.47 8.61 3.27
CA ALA A 44 -18.94 7.27 2.88
C ALA A 44 -20.12 6.83 3.76
N LYS A 45 -20.94 5.91 3.23
CA LYS A 45 -22.00 5.26 4.00
C LYS A 45 -21.49 4.23 4.99
N GLY A 46 -20.27 3.75 4.79
CA GLY A 46 -19.59 2.76 5.60
C GLY A 46 -18.39 2.18 4.87
N LEU A 47 -17.63 1.36 5.55
CA LEU A 47 -16.54 0.56 5.03
C LEU A 47 -16.72 -0.85 5.61
N GLU A 48 -16.95 -1.83 4.74
CA GLU A 48 -17.15 -3.22 5.12
C GLU A 48 -15.97 -4.06 4.66
N PHE A 49 -15.60 -5.03 5.47
CA PHE A 49 -14.51 -5.95 5.20
C PHE A 49 -14.94 -7.39 5.54
N ASP A 50 -15.04 -8.23 4.52
CA ASP A 50 -15.17 -9.66 4.71
C ASP A 50 -13.79 -10.31 4.76
N CYS A 51 -13.35 -10.69 5.96
CA CYS A 51 -12.08 -11.38 6.19
C CYS A 51 -12.24 -12.90 6.31
N SER A 52 -13.37 -13.47 5.93
CA SER A 52 -13.66 -14.91 6.08
C SER A 52 -12.66 -15.82 5.33
N ALA A 53 -12.04 -15.33 4.27
CA ALA A 53 -10.98 -16.03 3.54
C ALA A 53 -9.61 -16.02 4.26
N ILE A 54 -9.39 -15.11 5.20
CA ILE A 54 -8.15 -15.01 5.99
C ILE A 54 -8.25 -16.01 7.15
N LYS A 55 -7.74 -17.21 6.94
CA LYS A 55 -7.85 -18.31 7.92
C LYS A 55 -6.88 -18.17 9.09
N ASP A 56 -5.71 -17.62 8.84
CA ASP A 56 -4.65 -17.43 9.84
C ASP A 56 -4.10 -16.01 9.76
N LYS A 57 -4.37 -15.20 10.77
CA LYS A 57 -3.91 -13.79 10.84
C LYS A 57 -2.44 -13.68 11.24
N SER A 58 -1.78 -14.76 11.58
CA SER A 58 -0.35 -14.78 11.94
C SER A 58 0.58 -14.91 10.73
N VAL A 59 0.05 -15.33 9.58
CA VAL A 59 0.82 -15.41 8.34
C VAL A 59 0.64 -14.16 7.49
N ASN A 60 1.54 -13.96 6.53
CA ASN A 60 1.51 -12.79 5.65
C ASN A 60 0.84 -13.12 4.31
N TYR A 61 0.15 -12.16 3.76
CA TYR A 61 -0.65 -12.29 2.55
C TYR A 61 -0.21 -11.32 1.47
N THR A 62 -0.37 -11.75 0.22
CA THR A 62 -0.38 -10.85 -0.94
C THR A 62 -1.81 -10.56 -1.33
N PHE A 63 -2.23 -9.31 -1.15
CA PHE A 63 -3.54 -8.82 -1.53
C PHE A 63 -3.49 -8.29 -2.97
N ILE A 64 -4.33 -8.84 -3.82
CA ILE A 64 -4.47 -8.42 -5.22
C ILE A 64 -5.88 -7.89 -5.39
N SER A 65 -6.00 -6.64 -5.83
CA SER A 65 -7.32 -6.05 -6.05
C SER A 65 -7.35 -5.21 -7.33
N ASN A 66 -8.57 -4.84 -7.75
CA ASN A 66 -8.72 -3.78 -8.72
C ASN A 66 -8.19 -2.45 -8.14
N HIS A 67 -7.89 -1.51 -9.03
CA HIS A 67 -7.29 -0.22 -8.67
C HIS A 67 -8.14 0.91 -9.23
N ARG A 68 -8.81 1.63 -8.35
CA ARG A 68 -9.70 2.75 -8.65
C ARG A 68 -9.13 4.10 -8.22
N ASP A 69 -8.54 4.13 -7.02
CA ASP A 69 -7.96 5.34 -6.43
C ASP A 69 -6.48 5.15 -6.10
N ILE A 70 -5.67 6.19 -6.33
CA ILE A 70 -4.20 6.12 -6.14
C ILE A 70 -3.83 5.88 -4.69
N ILE A 71 -4.63 6.40 -3.75
CA ILE A 71 -4.32 6.41 -2.33
C ILE A 71 -5.28 5.51 -1.57
N LEU A 72 -6.58 5.62 -1.85
CA LEU A 72 -7.62 5.08 -0.99
C LEU A 72 -7.71 3.55 -1.03
N ASP A 73 -7.41 2.91 -2.17
CA ASP A 73 -7.54 1.45 -2.27
C ASP A 73 -6.65 0.74 -1.24
N ALA A 74 -5.34 0.98 -1.27
CA ALA A 74 -4.41 0.39 -0.31
C ALA A 74 -4.57 0.98 1.10
N ALA A 75 -4.90 2.27 1.21
CA ALA A 75 -5.05 2.93 2.49
C ALA A 75 -6.26 2.43 3.30
N PHE A 76 -7.39 2.16 2.65
CA PHE A 76 -8.54 1.54 3.31
C PHE A 76 -8.27 0.09 3.68
N LEU A 77 -7.55 -0.66 2.84
CA LEU A 77 -7.10 -2.00 3.20
C LEU A 77 -6.26 -1.96 4.48
N ASP A 78 -5.31 -1.02 4.58
CA ASP A 78 -4.48 -0.86 5.79
C ASP A 78 -5.32 -0.60 7.04
N VAL A 79 -6.35 0.27 6.95
CA VAL A 79 -7.27 0.53 8.08
C VAL A 79 -7.99 -0.74 8.50
N LEU A 80 -8.52 -1.49 7.54
CA LEU A 80 -9.27 -2.72 7.80
C LEU A 80 -8.39 -3.82 8.40
N LEU A 81 -7.17 -3.99 7.88
CA LEU A 81 -6.20 -4.94 8.43
C LEU A 81 -5.80 -4.59 9.86
N VAL A 82 -5.58 -3.31 10.15
CA VAL A 82 -5.26 -2.85 11.52
C VAL A 82 -6.43 -3.11 12.47
N ASP A 83 -7.66 -2.89 12.04
CA ASP A 83 -8.85 -3.16 12.87
C ASP A 83 -9.02 -4.67 13.15
N GLU A 84 -8.56 -5.53 12.25
CA GLU A 84 -8.51 -6.99 12.42
C GLU A 84 -7.28 -7.48 13.19
N GLY A 85 -6.43 -6.57 13.69
CA GLY A 85 -5.22 -6.90 14.44
C GLY A 85 -4.04 -7.37 13.58
N MET A 86 -4.11 -7.18 12.26
CA MET A 86 -3.06 -7.55 11.31
C MET A 86 -2.11 -6.38 11.02
N ASN A 87 -0.94 -6.69 10.44
CA ASN A 87 -0.03 -5.68 9.92
C ASN A 87 -0.58 -5.05 8.63
N THR A 88 -0.24 -3.78 8.41
CA THR A 88 -0.47 -3.08 7.15
C THR A 88 0.31 -3.70 6.00
N VAL A 89 -0.04 -3.33 4.76
CA VAL A 89 0.63 -3.85 3.57
C VAL A 89 1.84 -3.01 3.13
N GLU A 90 2.78 -3.62 2.46
CA GLU A 90 3.72 -2.93 1.59
C GLU A 90 3.06 -2.68 0.23
N ILE A 91 3.13 -1.44 -0.25
CA ILE A 91 2.34 -0.96 -1.40
C ILE A 91 3.22 -0.78 -2.62
N ALA A 92 2.89 -1.47 -3.72
CA ALA A 92 3.55 -1.29 -5.01
C ALA A 92 3.10 0.04 -5.66
N ILE A 93 4.00 1.03 -5.81
CA ILE A 93 3.70 2.31 -6.43
C ILE A 93 4.59 2.61 -7.63
N GLY A 94 4.04 3.27 -8.65
CA GLY A 94 4.82 3.74 -9.81
C GLY A 94 5.74 4.91 -9.46
N ASP A 95 6.96 4.91 -10.01
CA ASP A 95 7.95 5.98 -9.84
C ASP A 95 7.48 7.33 -10.40
N ASN A 96 6.55 7.33 -11.35
CA ASN A 96 5.90 8.52 -11.89
C ASN A 96 5.11 9.34 -10.85
N LEU A 97 4.82 8.77 -9.68
CA LEU A 97 4.16 9.49 -8.57
C LEU A 97 5.16 10.27 -7.71
N LEU A 98 6.45 10.03 -7.84
CA LEU A 98 7.51 10.61 -7.02
C LEU A 98 7.99 11.97 -7.52
N ILE A 99 7.06 12.84 -7.90
CA ILE A 99 7.34 14.15 -8.52
C ILE A 99 8.10 15.08 -7.56
N TYR A 100 7.78 15.02 -6.27
CA TYR A 100 8.42 15.88 -5.26
C TYR A 100 9.20 15.06 -4.21
N PRO A 101 10.34 15.58 -3.69
CA PRO A 101 11.14 14.87 -2.69
C PRO A 101 10.36 14.47 -1.43
N TRP A 102 9.41 15.29 -0.98
CA TRP A 102 8.58 15.00 0.19
C TRP A 102 7.62 13.83 -0.05
N ILE A 103 7.12 13.65 -1.28
CA ILE A 103 6.26 12.49 -1.62
C ILE A 103 7.06 11.20 -1.45
N LYS A 104 8.33 11.19 -1.92
CA LYS A 104 9.21 10.03 -1.76
C LYS A 104 9.41 9.63 -0.29
N LYS A 105 9.51 10.62 0.61
CA LYS A 105 9.61 10.36 2.06
C LYS A 105 8.29 9.81 2.60
N LEU A 106 7.16 10.43 2.23
CA LEU A 106 5.83 10.04 2.69
C LEU A 106 5.49 8.60 2.29
N VAL A 107 5.69 8.23 1.03
CA VAL A 107 5.39 6.87 0.55
C VAL A 107 6.28 5.81 1.19
N ARG A 108 7.55 6.15 1.49
CA ARG A 108 8.43 5.23 2.23
C ARG A 108 7.99 5.01 3.67
N ILE A 109 7.54 6.06 4.36
CA ILE A 109 6.96 5.92 5.70
C ILE A 109 5.69 5.07 5.64
N ASN A 110 4.96 5.13 4.52
CA ASN A 110 3.79 4.31 4.29
C ASN A 110 4.12 2.96 3.61
N LYS A 111 5.29 2.40 3.89
CA LYS A 111 5.74 1.07 3.44
C LYS A 111 5.67 0.84 1.92
N SER A 112 5.83 1.89 1.09
CA SER A 112 5.74 1.70 -0.36
C SER A 112 7.07 1.32 -0.98
N PHE A 113 7.04 0.36 -1.92
CA PHE A 113 8.14 0.03 -2.81
C PHE A 113 7.86 0.48 -4.24
N ILE A 114 8.91 0.75 -5.01
CA ILE A 114 8.81 1.50 -6.24
C ILE A 114 8.84 0.57 -7.45
N VAL A 115 7.83 0.69 -8.30
CA VAL A 115 7.73 0.06 -9.61
C VAL A 115 8.21 1.03 -10.68
N LYS A 116 9.30 0.71 -11.37
CA LYS A 116 9.83 1.52 -12.46
C LYS A 116 8.91 1.44 -13.68
N ARG A 117 8.72 2.57 -14.35
CA ARG A 117 7.90 2.68 -15.56
C ARG A 117 8.70 3.21 -16.75
N GLY A 118 8.14 3.06 -17.96
CA GLY A 118 8.80 3.58 -19.17
C GLY A 118 10.09 2.86 -19.57
N LEU A 119 10.27 1.63 -19.14
CA LEU A 119 11.44 0.80 -19.40
C LEU A 119 11.35 0.10 -20.76
N SER A 120 12.49 -0.18 -21.40
CA SER A 120 12.60 -1.10 -22.52
C SER A 120 12.17 -2.52 -22.13
N LEU A 121 11.84 -3.39 -23.09
CA LEU A 121 11.41 -4.76 -22.84
C LEU A 121 12.41 -5.56 -21.96
N ARG A 122 13.71 -5.40 -22.23
CA ARG A 122 14.76 -6.05 -21.45
C ARG A 122 14.80 -5.57 -20.00
N GLU A 123 14.70 -4.26 -19.81
CA GLU A 123 14.68 -3.65 -18.49
C GLU A 123 13.40 -3.99 -17.73
N GLN A 124 12.26 -4.10 -18.43
CA GLN A 124 10.99 -4.53 -17.83
C GLN A 124 11.11 -5.95 -17.27
N LEU A 125 11.72 -6.88 -18.02
CA LEU A 125 11.95 -8.24 -17.55
C LEU A 125 12.83 -8.25 -16.28
N GLN A 126 13.95 -7.53 -16.32
CA GLN A 126 14.84 -7.42 -15.16
C GLN A 126 14.16 -6.80 -13.95
N SER A 127 13.37 -5.73 -14.17
CA SER A 127 12.59 -5.08 -13.13
C SER A 127 11.53 -6.02 -12.55
N SER A 128 10.88 -6.82 -13.38
CA SER A 128 9.88 -7.81 -12.94
C SER A 128 10.49 -8.90 -12.07
N ILE A 129 11.66 -9.42 -12.44
CA ILE A 129 12.41 -10.40 -11.64
C ILE A 129 12.82 -9.80 -10.29
N LEU A 130 13.34 -8.57 -10.29
CA LEU A 130 13.71 -7.88 -9.03
C LEU A 130 12.50 -7.63 -8.15
N MET A 131 11.38 -7.24 -8.74
CA MET A 131 10.11 -7.03 -8.04
C MET A 131 9.62 -8.34 -7.41
N SER A 132 9.62 -9.43 -8.18
CA SER A 132 9.24 -10.75 -7.68
C SER A 132 10.13 -11.16 -6.50
N LYS A 133 11.45 -11.04 -6.62
CA LYS A 133 12.39 -11.31 -5.51
C LYS A 133 12.09 -10.48 -4.28
N TYR A 134 11.80 -9.19 -4.46
CA TYR A 134 11.45 -8.32 -3.34
C TYR A 134 10.15 -8.76 -2.66
N MET A 135 9.11 -9.10 -3.43
CA MET A 135 7.85 -9.56 -2.88
C MET A 135 8.00 -10.86 -2.08
N HIS A 136 8.78 -11.82 -2.61
CA HIS A 136 9.10 -13.04 -1.85
C HIS A 136 9.83 -12.71 -0.55
N PHE A 137 10.88 -11.90 -0.62
CA PHE A 137 11.63 -11.44 0.56
C PHE A 137 10.73 -10.72 1.58
N ALA A 138 9.81 -9.87 1.13
CA ALA A 138 8.89 -9.15 2.02
C ALA A 138 7.96 -10.11 2.77
N ILE A 139 7.46 -11.15 2.11
CA ILE A 139 6.60 -12.17 2.74
C ILE A 139 7.39 -13.08 3.67
N THR A 140 8.54 -13.64 3.21
CA THR A 140 9.23 -14.73 3.90
C THR A 140 10.21 -14.24 4.97
N GLU A 141 10.90 -13.12 4.71
CA GLU A 141 11.98 -12.64 5.58
C GLU A 141 11.59 -11.41 6.40
N LYS A 142 10.89 -10.46 5.77
CA LYS A 142 10.42 -9.26 6.48
C LYS A 142 9.14 -9.49 7.26
N HIS A 143 8.41 -10.55 6.95
CA HIS A 143 7.10 -10.85 7.53
C HIS A 143 6.11 -9.71 7.36
N GLU A 144 6.01 -9.17 6.14
CA GLU A 144 5.10 -8.08 5.78
C GLU A 144 4.06 -8.55 4.77
N ASN A 145 2.85 -8.03 4.89
CA ASN A 145 1.82 -8.17 3.87
C ASN A 145 2.17 -7.31 2.64
N ILE A 146 1.64 -7.66 1.47
CA ILE A 146 1.85 -6.90 0.23
C ILE A 146 0.48 -6.57 -0.39
N TRP A 147 0.36 -5.37 -0.95
CA TRP A 147 -0.73 -5.02 -1.85
C TRP A 147 -0.19 -4.68 -3.24
N ILE A 148 -0.80 -5.25 -4.26
CA ILE A 148 -0.52 -4.96 -5.66
C ILE A 148 -1.83 -4.86 -6.44
N ALA A 149 -1.89 -3.90 -7.36
CA ALA A 149 -3.01 -3.79 -8.29
C ALA A 149 -2.99 -4.94 -9.30
N GLN A 150 -4.17 -5.51 -9.61
CA GLN A 150 -4.32 -6.63 -10.56
C GLN A 150 -3.99 -6.26 -12.00
N ARG A 151 -3.85 -4.99 -12.30
CA ARG A 151 -3.48 -4.47 -13.63
C ARG A 151 -2.65 -3.20 -13.54
N GLN A 152 -2.00 -2.87 -14.65
CA GLN A 152 -1.27 -1.62 -14.76
C GLN A 152 -2.24 -0.42 -14.88
N GLY A 153 -2.10 0.53 -13.96
CA GLY A 153 -2.90 1.75 -13.92
C GLY A 153 -4.29 1.54 -13.34
N ARG A 154 -4.98 2.65 -13.09
CA ARG A 154 -6.33 2.66 -12.52
C ARG A 154 -7.38 2.22 -13.53
N ALA A 155 -8.38 1.49 -13.08
CA ALA A 155 -9.56 1.18 -13.86
C ALA A 155 -10.36 2.46 -14.13
N LYS A 156 -10.77 2.65 -15.40
CA LYS A 156 -11.57 3.80 -15.84
C LYS A 156 -13.05 3.44 -16.02
N ASP A 157 -13.33 2.16 -16.09
CA ASP A 157 -14.64 1.57 -16.27
C ASP A 157 -14.82 0.34 -15.37
N SER A 158 -15.91 -0.38 -15.51
CA SER A 158 -16.19 -1.58 -14.72
C SER A 158 -15.48 -2.83 -15.24
N ASN A 159 -14.78 -2.77 -16.37
CA ASN A 159 -14.05 -3.87 -16.96
C ASN A 159 -12.60 -3.90 -16.47
N ASP A 160 -12.43 -4.27 -15.22
CA ASP A 160 -11.11 -4.33 -14.56
C ASP A 160 -10.65 -5.79 -14.45
N LEU A 161 -10.09 -6.31 -15.54
CA LEU A 161 -9.58 -7.68 -15.61
C LEU A 161 -8.14 -7.77 -15.10
N THR A 162 -7.84 -8.88 -14.44
CA THR A 162 -6.47 -9.20 -14.01
C THR A 162 -5.54 -9.40 -15.20
N GLN A 163 -4.39 -8.74 -15.21
CA GLN A 163 -3.38 -8.91 -16.24
C GLN A 163 -2.49 -10.12 -15.93
N ASP A 164 -2.38 -11.05 -16.86
CA ASP A 164 -1.52 -12.24 -16.76
C ASP A 164 -0.05 -11.88 -16.44
N SER A 165 0.42 -10.74 -16.94
CA SER A 165 1.77 -10.26 -16.67
C SER A 165 2.03 -9.97 -15.18
N ILE A 166 1.01 -9.57 -14.43
CA ILE A 166 1.12 -9.36 -12.98
C ILE A 166 1.29 -10.71 -12.27
N LEU A 167 0.44 -11.68 -12.61
CA LEU A 167 0.53 -13.04 -12.03
C LEU A 167 1.87 -13.70 -12.35
N LYS A 168 2.30 -13.62 -13.61
CA LYS A 168 3.60 -14.14 -14.04
C LYS A 168 4.77 -13.46 -13.29
N MET A 169 4.72 -12.15 -13.14
CA MET A 169 5.74 -11.40 -12.41
C MET A 169 5.84 -11.87 -10.95
N MET A 170 4.72 -12.10 -10.27
CA MET A 170 4.72 -12.55 -8.87
C MET A 170 5.40 -13.91 -8.67
N THR A 171 5.38 -14.79 -9.67
CA THR A 171 5.95 -16.15 -9.60
C THR A 171 7.39 -16.26 -10.16
N MET A 172 7.92 -15.18 -10.78
CA MET A 172 9.22 -15.24 -11.49
C MET A 172 10.42 -15.61 -10.62
N ALA A 173 10.40 -15.32 -9.34
CA ALA A 173 11.49 -15.57 -8.40
C ALA A 173 11.16 -16.70 -7.40
N GLY A 174 9.99 -17.31 -7.50
CA GLY A 174 9.64 -18.49 -6.72
C GLY A 174 10.43 -19.69 -7.21
N GLU A 175 10.88 -20.52 -6.29
CA GLU A 175 11.31 -21.88 -6.63
C GLU A 175 10.03 -22.64 -7.02
N GLY A 176 9.99 -23.17 -8.24
CA GLY A 176 8.87 -23.93 -8.76
C GLY A 176 8.73 -25.29 -8.09
#